data_32c244f21bb9e16f12a7d7510ebae25b
#
_entry.id   32c244f21bb9e16f12a7d7510ebae25b
#
_cell.length_a   1.000
_cell.length_b   1.000
_cell.length_c   1.000
_cell.angle_alpha   90.00
_cell.angle_beta   90.00
_cell.angle_gamma   90.00
#
_symmetry.space_group_name_H-M   'P 1'
#
loop_
_entity.id
_entity.type
_entity.pdbx_description
1 polymer ?
#
loop_
_entity_poly.entity_id
_entity_poly.type
_entity_poly.pdbx_seq_one_letter_code
_entity_poly.pdbx_strand_id
1 'polypeptide(L)'
;MKTVLKRIIKIGLAFIMIMCLSIAISYNLKVKSDVDVLNIYLSDENKKLDFENIEEEVTDSFVAWKEKDNEVISNNDLNRIVYTAKTLNLYGDSALLIKGTILLKDDIEGCLIDEDTAYDLFGSTEVVGKDIEYGKRKLTVRGIHKGEKNLLVMQSLMSDRNEENYFDGISMINNRNDNF
;
A
#
# COMPACT_ATOMS: atom_id res chain seq x y z
N MET A 1 3.60 38.19 46.43
CA MET A 1 3.35 36.75 46.28
C MET A 1 2.14 36.44 45.39
N LYS A 2 0.94 36.96 45.58
CA LYS A 2 -0.28 36.71 44.78
C LYS A 2 -0.15 37.08 43.29
N THR A 3 0.61 38.12 42.95
CA THR A 3 0.77 38.61 41.55
C THR A 3 1.70 37.70 40.72
N VAL A 4 2.75 37.17 41.35
CA VAL A 4 3.68 36.23 40.68
C VAL A 4 2.97 34.90 40.41
N LEU A 5 2.22 34.37 41.37
CA LEU A 5 1.43 33.15 41.23
C LEU A 5 0.40 33.30 40.09
N LYS A 6 -0.28 34.42 39.96
CA LYS A 6 -1.22 34.68 38.85
C LYS A 6 -0.53 34.69 37.48
N ARG A 7 0.72 35.20 37.39
CA ARG A 7 1.51 35.19 36.16
C ARG A 7 1.94 33.78 35.77
N ILE A 8 2.38 32.95 36.73
CA ILE A 8 2.75 31.55 36.49
C ILE A 8 1.56 30.75 36.00
N ILE A 9 0.37 30.93 36.60
CA ILE A 9 -0.86 30.26 36.18
C ILE A 9 -1.24 30.65 34.76
N LYS A 10 -1.15 31.95 34.39
CA LYS A 10 -1.45 32.40 33.00
C LYS A 10 -0.48 31.80 31.97
N ILE A 11 0.81 31.74 32.30
CA ILE A 11 1.83 31.13 31.43
C ILE A 11 1.58 29.63 31.26
N GLY A 12 1.26 28.91 32.34
CA GLY A 12 0.89 27.50 32.29
C GLY A 12 -0.33 27.22 31.42
N LEU A 13 -1.38 28.07 31.55
CA LEU A 13 -2.60 27.96 30.75
C LEU A 13 -2.33 28.24 29.25
N ALA A 14 -1.50 29.22 28.93
CA ALA A 14 -1.10 29.51 27.55
C ALA A 14 -0.32 28.34 26.93
N PHE A 15 0.56 27.68 27.71
CA PHE A 15 1.31 26.53 27.24
C PHE A 15 0.40 25.31 26.97
N ILE A 16 -0.58 25.07 27.83
CA ILE A 16 -1.59 24.01 27.62
C ILE A 16 -2.40 24.29 26.36
N MET A 17 -2.84 25.54 26.15
CA MET A 17 -3.56 25.90 24.92
C MET A 17 -2.75 25.64 23.65
N ILE A 18 -1.47 26.01 23.63
CA ILE A 18 -0.58 25.76 22.47
C ILE A 18 -0.43 24.27 22.22
N MET A 19 -0.28 23.48 23.28
CA MET A 19 -0.16 22.03 23.18
C MET A 19 -1.44 21.37 22.62
N CYS A 20 -2.61 21.81 23.09
CA CYS A 20 -3.89 21.33 22.54
C CYS A 20 -4.08 21.74 21.08
N LEU A 21 -3.66 22.95 20.71
CA LEU A 21 -3.75 23.42 19.33
C LEU A 21 -2.83 22.62 18.38
N SER A 22 -1.61 22.31 18.80
CA SER A 22 -0.68 21.49 18.01
C SER A 22 -1.18 20.06 17.83
N ILE A 23 -1.79 19.47 18.86
CA ILE A 23 -2.43 18.15 18.76
C ILE A 23 -3.61 18.18 17.78
N ALA A 24 -4.47 19.20 17.87
CA ALA A 24 -5.62 19.37 16.97
C ALA A 24 -5.19 19.55 15.51
N ILE A 25 -4.13 20.34 15.25
CA ILE A 25 -3.57 20.53 13.90
C ILE A 25 -2.99 19.21 13.39
N SER A 26 -2.21 18.50 14.21
CA SER A 26 -1.63 17.19 13.82
C SER A 26 -2.71 16.17 13.50
N TYR A 27 -3.81 16.16 14.27
CA TYR A 27 -4.93 15.27 14.02
C TYR A 27 -5.66 15.62 12.71
N ASN A 28 -5.92 16.90 12.45
CA ASN A 28 -6.53 17.34 11.19
C ASN A 28 -5.66 17.06 9.95
N LEU A 29 -4.33 17.21 10.07
CA LEU A 29 -3.41 16.87 8.99
C LEU A 29 -3.43 15.37 8.70
N LYS A 30 -3.51 14.53 9.73
CA LYS A 30 -3.59 13.07 9.58
C LYS A 30 -4.90 12.63 8.93
N VAL A 31 -6.03 13.23 9.32
CA VAL A 31 -7.35 12.93 8.71
C VAL A 31 -7.42 13.36 7.26
N LYS A 32 -6.76 14.48 6.88
CA LYS A 32 -6.68 14.91 5.48
C LYS A 32 -5.76 14.07 4.60
N SER A 33 -4.85 13.30 5.19
CA SER A 33 -3.92 12.42 4.44
C SER A 33 -4.49 11.02 4.18
N ASP A 34 -5.57 10.64 4.84
CA ASP A 34 -6.26 9.39 4.56
C ASP A 34 -7.20 9.62 3.37
N VAL A 35 -6.76 9.20 2.18
CA VAL A 35 -7.60 9.14 0.99
C VAL A 35 -8.69 8.11 1.26
N ASP A 36 -9.95 8.50 1.07
CA ASP A 36 -11.08 7.57 1.19
C ASP A 36 -11.07 6.67 -0.04
N VAL A 37 -10.79 5.39 0.16
CA VAL A 37 -10.68 4.39 -0.91
C VAL A 37 -11.90 3.50 -0.90
N LEU A 38 -12.60 3.44 -2.03
CA LEU A 38 -13.69 2.51 -2.26
C LEU A 38 -13.13 1.20 -2.82
N ASN A 39 -13.33 0.10 -2.10
CA ASN A 39 -12.97 -1.24 -2.55
C ASN A 39 -14.21 -1.96 -3.08
N ILE A 40 -14.16 -2.38 -4.33
CA ILE A 40 -15.23 -3.11 -5.02
C ILE A 40 -14.72 -4.52 -5.28
N TYR A 41 -15.36 -5.51 -4.67
CA TYR A 41 -15.10 -6.93 -4.94
C TYR A 41 -15.92 -7.37 -6.15
N LEU A 42 -15.29 -8.09 -7.06
CA LEU A 42 -15.92 -8.55 -8.30
C LEU A 42 -16.55 -9.93 -8.08
N SER A 43 -17.79 -10.10 -8.54
CA SER A 43 -18.42 -11.41 -8.61
C SER A 43 -17.82 -12.25 -9.74
N ASP A 44 -17.96 -13.58 -9.67
CA ASP A 44 -17.40 -14.51 -10.67
C ASP A 44 -17.83 -14.20 -12.11
N GLU A 45 -19.02 -13.65 -12.30
CA GLU A 45 -19.52 -13.24 -13.62
C GLU A 45 -18.85 -11.99 -14.17
N ASN A 46 -18.33 -11.10 -13.29
CA ASN A 46 -17.77 -9.80 -13.64
C ASN A 46 -16.24 -9.74 -13.48
N LYS A 47 -15.60 -10.87 -13.22
CA LYS A 47 -14.12 -10.92 -13.07
C LYS A 47 -13.37 -10.65 -14.38
N LYS A 48 -14.03 -10.82 -15.53
CA LYS A 48 -13.49 -10.48 -16.85
C LYS A 48 -13.81 -9.05 -17.20
N LEU A 49 -13.03 -8.11 -16.68
CA LEU A 49 -13.16 -6.71 -17.03
C LEU A 49 -12.20 -6.39 -18.18
N ASP A 50 -12.72 -5.70 -19.18
CA ASP A 50 -11.90 -5.11 -20.24
C ASP A 50 -11.29 -3.81 -19.73
N PHE A 51 -10.06 -3.92 -19.22
CA PHE A 51 -9.37 -2.79 -18.59
C PHE A 51 -8.97 -1.69 -19.58
N GLU A 52 -8.82 -1.99 -20.88
CA GLU A 52 -8.54 -0.98 -21.89
C GLU A 52 -9.72 -0.01 -21.99
N ASN A 53 -10.94 -0.52 -21.98
CA ASN A 53 -12.14 0.32 -21.99
C ASN A 53 -12.35 1.06 -20.66
N ILE A 54 -11.96 0.47 -19.51
CA ILE A 54 -12.10 1.14 -18.22
C ILE A 54 -11.11 2.30 -18.09
N GLU A 55 -9.88 2.18 -18.57
CA GLU A 55 -8.90 3.28 -18.54
C GLU A 55 -9.38 4.50 -19.34
N GLU A 56 -10.14 4.30 -20.41
CA GLU A 56 -10.70 5.41 -21.20
C GLU A 56 -11.88 6.11 -20.49
N GLU A 57 -12.67 5.37 -19.73
CA GLU A 57 -13.87 5.89 -19.06
C GLU A 57 -13.61 6.44 -17.65
N VAL A 58 -12.60 5.91 -16.92
CA VAL A 58 -12.29 6.30 -15.56
C VAL A 58 -11.17 7.33 -15.56
N THR A 59 -11.51 8.59 -15.34
CA THR A 59 -10.56 9.70 -15.21
C THR A 59 -9.81 9.71 -13.88
N ASP A 60 -10.27 8.94 -12.90
CA ASP A 60 -9.70 8.87 -11.57
C ASP A 60 -8.69 7.71 -11.43
N SER A 61 -7.74 7.86 -10.52
CA SER A 61 -6.78 6.79 -10.22
C SER A 61 -7.50 5.56 -9.66
N PHE A 62 -7.29 4.43 -10.28
CA PHE A 62 -7.78 3.13 -9.81
C PHE A 62 -6.66 2.09 -9.79
N VAL A 63 -6.86 1.03 -9.06
CA VAL A 63 -6.03 -0.17 -9.08
C VAL A 63 -6.92 -1.40 -9.06
N ALA A 64 -6.71 -2.29 -10.03
CA ALA A 64 -7.29 -3.64 -9.98
C ALA A 64 -6.30 -4.58 -9.31
N TRP A 65 -6.81 -5.55 -8.57
CA TRP A 65 -5.97 -6.46 -7.82
C TRP A 65 -6.52 -7.90 -7.84
N LYS A 66 -5.57 -8.85 -7.83
CA LYS A 66 -5.81 -10.28 -7.70
C LYS A 66 -5.04 -10.80 -6.50
N GLU A 67 -5.71 -11.53 -5.63
CA GLU A 67 -5.10 -12.19 -4.48
C GLU A 67 -4.72 -13.63 -4.81
N LYS A 68 -3.58 -14.08 -4.31
CA LYS A 68 -3.17 -15.48 -4.30
C LYS A 68 -2.60 -15.80 -2.93
N ASP A 69 -3.00 -16.93 -2.39
CA ASP A 69 -2.58 -17.40 -1.07
C ASP A 69 -1.46 -18.43 -1.18
N ASN A 70 -0.62 -18.50 -0.16
CA ASN A 70 0.41 -19.53 0.01
C ASN A 70 1.40 -19.68 -1.17
N GLU A 71 1.76 -18.57 -1.80
CA GLU A 71 2.78 -18.54 -2.85
C GLU A 71 4.18 -18.63 -2.26
N VAL A 72 5.13 -19.08 -3.06
CA VAL A 72 6.53 -19.26 -2.65
C VAL A 72 7.40 -18.17 -3.23
N ILE A 73 8.17 -17.53 -2.36
CA ILE A 73 9.24 -16.60 -2.75
C ILE A 73 10.57 -17.08 -2.19
N SER A 74 11.65 -16.81 -2.91
CA SER A 74 12.98 -17.26 -2.49
C SER A 74 14.06 -16.20 -2.71
N ASN A 75 15.11 -16.34 -1.93
CA ASN A 75 16.38 -15.69 -2.14
C ASN A 75 17.41 -16.80 -2.37
N ASN A 76 17.77 -17.05 -3.63
CA ASN A 76 18.67 -18.14 -3.99
C ASN A 76 20.11 -17.90 -3.53
N ASP A 77 20.54 -16.64 -3.46
CA ASP A 77 21.90 -16.30 -3.00
C ASP A 77 22.12 -16.70 -1.54
N LEU A 78 21.08 -16.59 -0.71
CA LEU A 78 21.12 -16.96 0.69
C LEU A 78 20.47 -18.32 0.98
N ASN A 79 19.97 -19.01 -0.05
CA ASN A 79 19.26 -20.29 0.05
C ASN A 79 18.12 -20.24 1.07
N ARG A 80 17.30 -19.18 1.00
CA ARG A 80 16.15 -18.96 1.86
C ARG A 80 14.86 -18.98 1.08
N ILE A 81 13.82 -19.56 1.67
CA ILE A 81 12.48 -19.68 1.10
C ILE A 81 11.46 -19.22 2.13
N VAL A 82 10.50 -18.43 1.68
CA VAL A 82 9.38 -17.96 2.49
C VAL A 82 8.06 -18.27 1.77
N TYR A 83 7.06 -18.68 2.53
CA TYR A 83 5.69 -18.80 2.05
C TYR A 83 4.93 -17.52 2.39
N THR A 84 4.40 -16.86 1.38
CA THR A 84 3.56 -15.68 1.58
C THR A 84 2.19 -16.10 2.10
N ALA A 85 1.66 -15.38 3.07
CA ALA A 85 0.26 -15.53 3.44
C ALA A 85 -0.63 -15.07 2.29
N LYS A 86 -0.25 -13.98 1.63
CA LYS A 86 -0.96 -13.39 0.50
C LYS A 86 0.00 -12.79 -0.52
N THR A 87 -0.35 -12.88 -1.78
CA THR A 87 0.32 -12.16 -2.87
C THR A 87 -0.71 -11.31 -3.61
N LEU A 88 -0.45 -10.01 -3.72
CA LEU A 88 -1.25 -9.07 -4.50
C LEU A 88 -0.60 -8.80 -5.85
N ASN A 89 -1.26 -9.23 -6.91
CA ASN A 89 -0.92 -8.88 -8.28
C ASN A 89 -1.75 -7.67 -8.69
N LEU A 90 -1.09 -6.54 -8.92
CA LEU A 90 -1.74 -5.26 -9.18
C LEU A 90 -1.76 -4.92 -10.67
N TYR A 91 -2.77 -4.16 -11.05
CA TYR A 91 -2.80 -3.39 -12.27
C TYR A 91 -3.19 -1.95 -11.92
N GLY A 92 -2.20 -1.08 -11.85
CA GLY A 92 -2.38 0.31 -11.44
C GLY A 92 -1.45 0.73 -10.33
N ASP A 93 -1.73 1.88 -9.71
CA ASP A 93 -0.91 2.45 -8.66
C ASP A 93 -1.18 1.78 -7.30
N SER A 94 -0.14 1.24 -6.69
CA SER A 94 -0.24 0.56 -5.39
C SER A 94 -0.62 1.50 -4.23
N ALA A 95 -0.50 2.82 -4.42
CA ALA A 95 -0.81 3.82 -3.38
C ALA A 95 -2.23 3.72 -2.82
N LEU A 96 -3.17 3.17 -3.61
CA LEU A 96 -4.56 3.00 -3.19
C LEU A 96 -4.76 1.83 -2.22
N LEU A 97 -3.87 0.85 -2.23
CA LEU A 97 -3.99 -0.36 -1.41
C LEU A 97 -2.94 -0.43 -0.29
N ILE A 98 -1.75 0.08 -0.56
CA ILE A 98 -0.57 -0.13 0.28
C ILE A 98 -0.09 1.19 0.88
N LYS A 99 0.12 1.19 2.20
CA LYS A 99 0.69 2.34 2.92
C LYS A 99 2.21 2.21 2.98
N GLY A 100 2.91 3.29 2.69
CA GLY A 100 4.37 3.36 2.77
C GLY A 100 5.02 3.58 1.42
N THR A 101 5.85 2.64 0.99
CA THR A 101 6.49 2.71 -0.32
C THR A 101 5.50 2.36 -1.43
N ILE A 102 5.55 3.10 -2.52
CA ILE A 102 4.65 2.94 -3.67
C ILE A 102 5.36 2.11 -4.74
N LEU A 103 4.64 1.19 -5.36
CA LEU A 103 5.05 0.48 -6.56
C LEU A 103 4.32 1.10 -7.76
N LEU A 104 5.08 1.64 -8.71
CA LEU A 104 4.51 2.30 -9.88
C LEU A 104 3.86 1.29 -10.83
N LYS A 105 2.85 1.73 -11.57
CA LYS A 105 2.09 0.93 -12.54
C LYS A 105 2.97 0.18 -13.56
N ASP A 106 4.04 0.81 -14.01
CA ASP A 106 4.92 0.26 -15.06
C ASP A 106 6.11 -0.54 -14.50
N ASP A 107 6.28 -0.59 -13.17
CA ASP A 107 7.40 -1.32 -12.54
C ASP A 107 7.08 -2.81 -12.40
N ILE A 108 7.06 -3.51 -13.52
CA ILE A 108 6.79 -4.95 -13.59
C ILE A 108 7.91 -5.82 -13.00
N GLU A 109 9.10 -5.27 -12.82
CA GLU A 109 10.24 -5.96 -12.19
C GLU A 109 10.38 -5.63 -10.71
N GLY A 110 9.56 -4.72 -10.20
CA GLY A 110 9.55 -4.31 -8.81
C GLY A 110 8.60 -5.12 -7.95
N CYS A 111 8.90 -5.17 -6.65
CA CYS A 111 7.98 -5.68 -5.65
C CYS A 111 8.10 -4.91 -4.32
N LEU A 112 7.06 -5.04 -3.50
CA LEU A 112 7.08 -4.63 -2.10
C LEU A 112 6.87 -5.86 -1.23
N ILE A 113 7.59 -5.93 -0.13
CA ILE A 113 7.46 -6.98 0.90
C ILE A 113 7.28 -6.33 2.27
N ASP A 114 6.77 -7.06 3.23
CA ASP A 114 6.71 -6.60 4.62
C ASP A 114 8.02 -6.84 5.38
N GLU A 115 8.12 -6.28 6.60
CA GLU A 115 9.32 -6.39 7.43
C GLU A 115 9.66 -7.84 7.81
N ASP A 116 8.66 -8.66 8.13
CA ASP A 116 8.88 -10.06 8.54
C ASP A 116 9.44 -10.87 7.36
N THR A 117 8.84 -10.71 6.18
CA THR A 117 9.32 -11.33 4.92
C THR A 117 10.74 -10.87 4.57
N ALA A 118 11.06 -9.59 4.73
CA ALA A 118 12.40 -9.07 4.50
C ALA A 118 13.42 -9.72 5.44
N TYR A 119 13.09 -9.85 6.71
CA TYR A 119 13.96 -10.48 7.69
C TYR A 119 14.17 -11.97 7.42
N ASP A 120 13.11 -12.68 7.08
CA ASP A 120 13.15 -14.10 6.78
C ASP A 120 13.99 -14.41 5.53
N LEU A 121 13.86 -13.60 4.47
CA LEU A 121 14.61 -13.79 3.23
C LEU A 121 16.06 -13.30 3.27
N PHE A 122 16.32 -12.21 4.01
CA PHE A 122 17.61 -11.52 3.96
C PHE A 122 18.32 -11.41 5.31
N GLY A 123 17.63 -11.66 6.42
CA GLY A 123 18.15 -11.43 7.78
C GLY A 123 18.27 -9.95 8.14
N SER A 124 17.64 -9.06 7.39
CA SER A 124 17.71 -7.60 7.53
C SER A 124 16.48 -6.96 6.93
N THR A 125 16.13 -5.77 7.38
CA THR A 125 15.10 -4.90 6.77
C THR A 125 15.68 -3.92 5.75
N GLU A 126 17.01 -3.85 5.61
CA GLU A 126 17.68 -3.06 4.57
C GLU A 126 17.80 -3.88 3.28
N VAL A 127 16.69 -4.00 2.55
CA VAL A 127 16.55 -4.92 1.41
C VAL A 127 16.23 -4.22 0.09
N VAL A 128 16.03 -2.90 0.10
CA VAL A 128 15.76 -2.15 -1.13
C VAL A 128 16.89 -2.35 -2.14
N GLY A 129 16.52 -2.68 -3.37
CA GLY A 129 17.46 -2.99 -4.46
C GLY A 129 17.97 -4.44 -4.46
N LYS A 130 17.58 -5.28 -3.50
CA LYS A 130 17.88 -6.73 -3.51
C LYS A 130 16.83 -7.48 -4.30
N ASP A 131 17.24 -8.63 -4.84
CA ASP A 131 16.38 -9.44 -5.69
C ASP A 131 15.80 -10.64 -4.94
N ILE A 132 14.57 -10.98 -5.30
CA ILE A 132 13.87 -12.20 -4.89
C ILE A 132 13.38 -12.94 -6.14
N GLU A 133 13.11 -14.23 -6.00
CA GLU A 133 12.49 -15.03 -7.04
C GLU A 133 11.07 -15.41 -6.65
N TYR A 134 10.15 -15.22 -7.59
CA TYR A 134 8.76 -15.63 -7.52
C TYR A 134 8.40 -16.44 -8.77
N GLY A 135 8.29 -17.74 -8.62
CA GLY A 135 8.12 -18.65 -9.76
C GLY A 135 9.30 -18.53 -10.75
N LYS A 136 9.03 -18.07 -11.97
CA LYS A 136 10.05 -17.80 -12.99
C LYS A 136 10.47 -16.34 -13.08
N ARG A 137 9.90 -15.48 -12.24
CA ARG A 137 10.16 -14.04 -12.24
C ARG A 137 11.25 -13.71 -11.22
N LYS A 138 12.17 -12.86 -11.63
CA LYS A 138 13.09 -12.19 -10.74
C LYS A 138 12.54 -10.79 -10.46
N LEU A 139 12.32 -10.48 -9.19
CA LEU A 139 11.75 -9.21 -8.75
C LEU A 139 12.75 -8.49 -7.86
N THR A 140 12.86 -7.17 -8.06
CA THR A 140 13.70 -6.31 -7.22
C THR A 140 12.83 -5.64 -6.14
N VAL A 141 13.24 -5.76 -4.89
CA VAL A 141 12.56 -5.12 -3.76
C VAL A 141 12.69 -3.60 -3.89
N ARG A 142 11.58 -2.89 -4.07
CA ARG A 142 11.52 -1.41 -4.15
C ARG A 142 11.30 -0.77 -2.79
N GLY A 143 10.75 -1.53 -1.85
CA GLY A 143 10.53 -1.03 -0.51
C GLY A 143 9.83 -2.02 0.40
N ILE A 144 9.69 -1.57 1.64
CA ILE A 144 8.93 -2.29 2.67
C ILE A 144 7.59 -1.57 2.86
N HIS A 145 6.50 -2.31 2.74
CA HIS A 145 5.18 -1.79 3.06
C HIS A 145 4.86 -1.97 4.54
N LYS A 146 3.91 -1.14 5.02
CA LYS A 146 3.37 -1.25 6.38
C LYS A 146 1.96 -1.80 6.31
N GLY A 147 1.70 -2.88 6.98
CA GLY A 147 0.35 -3.45 7.02
C GLY A 147 0.35 -4.95 7.26
N GLU A 148 -0.24 -5.70 6.34
CA GLU A 148 -0.40 -7.14 6.44
C GLU A 148 0.95 -7.86 6.39
N LYS A 149 1.11 -8.89 7.22
CA LYS A 149 2.33 -9.69 7.31
C LYS A 149 2.36 -10.77 6.23
N ASN A 150 3.58 -11.12 5.82
CA ASN A 150 3.82 -12.11 4.78
C ASN A 150 3.08 -11.80 3.48
N LEU A 151 3.02 -10.52 3.12
CA LEU A 151 2.40 -10.02 1.92
C LEU A 151 3.45 -9.62 0.89
N LEU A 152 3.38 -10.22 -0.30
CA LEU A 152 4.10 -9.79 -1.50
C LEU A 152 3.18 -8.95 -2.38
N VAL A 153 3.64 -7.78 -2.80
CA VAL A 153 2.93 -6.91 -3.74
C VAL A 153 3.77 -6.73 -5.00
N MET A 154 3.18 -6.98 -6.16
CA MET A 154 3.85 -6.82 -7.46
C MET A 154 2.88 -6.44 -8.56
N GLN A 155 3.40 -5.95 -9.70
CA GLN A 155 2.58 -5.67 -10.87
C GLN A 155 2.37 -6.93 -11.71
N SER A 156 1.17 -7.06 -12.26
CA SER A 156 0.81 -8.12 -13.20
C SER A 156 1.55 -7.95 -14.52
N LEU A 157 2.01 -9.05 -15.12
CA LEU A 157 2.56 -9.02 -16.47
C LEU A 157 1.45 -8.84 -17.51
N MET A 158 1.81 -8.26 -18.67
CA MET A 158 0.86 -8.18 -19.82
C MET A 158 0.44 -9.56 -20.32
N SER A 159 1.34 -10.57 -20.26
CA SER A 159 1.04 -11.96 -20.58
C SER A 159 -0.01 -12.56 -19.67
N ASP A 160 0.02 -12.21 -18.40
CA ASP A 160 -0.93 -12.71 -17.40
C ASP A 160 -2.34 -12.13 -17.64
N ARG A 161 -2.43 -11.03 -18.40
CA ARG A 161 -3.69 -10.36 -18.77
C ARG A 161 -4.49 -11.11 -19.84
N ASN A 162 -3.81 -11.90 -20.68
CA ASN A 162 -4.44 -12.55 -21.84
C ASN A 162 -4.96 -13.96 -21.57
N GLU A 163 -4.47 -14.68 -20.53
CA GLU A 163 -4.81 -16.08 -20.35
C GLU A 163 -5.93 -16.31 -19.32
N GLU A 164 -6.05 -15.51 -18.27
CA GLU A 164 -7.18 -15.54 -17.32
C GLU A 164 -7.25 -14.23 -16.54
N ASN A 165 -7.73 -13.17 -17.18
CA ASN A 165 -7.84 -11.85 -16.56
C ASN A 165 -8.97 -11.78 -15.54
N TYR A 166 -8.82 -12.54 -14.47
CA TYR A 166 -9.71 -12.44 -13.34
C TYR A 166 -9.03 -11.57 -12.27
N PHE A 167 -9.58 -10.39 -12.05
CA PHE A 167 -9.29 -9.63 -10.85
C PHE A 167 -10.34 -9.92 -9.79
N ASP A 168 -9.91 -9.92 -8.53
CA ASP A 168 -10.82 -10.15 -7.41
C ASP A 168 -11.50 -8.87 -6.98
N GLY A 169 -10.87 -7.72 -7.29
CA GLY A 169 -11.46 -6.42 -6.99
C GLY A 169 -10.77 -5.24 -7.66
N ILE A 170 -11.42 -4.09 -7.48
CA ILE A 170 -10.93 -2.78 -7.91
C ILE A 170 -11.01 -1.84 -6.72
N SER A 171 -9.96 -1.05 -6.54
CA SER A 171 -9.95 0.04 -5.57
C SER A 171 -9.78 1.36 -6.30
N MET A 172 -10.57 2.36 -5.91
CA MET A 172 -10.55 3.69 -6.49
C MET A 172 -10.70 4.77 -5.43
N ILE A 173 -10.28 5.99 -5.76
CA ILE A 173 -10.48 7.14 -4.88
C ILE A 173 -11.98 7.44 -4.79
N ASN A 174 -12.49 7.52 -3.58
CA ASN A 174 -13.87 7.95 -3.35
C ASN A 174 -13.95 9.48 -3.35
N ASN A 175 -14.18 10.07 -4.52
CA ASN A 175 -14.36 11.52 -4.69
C ASN A 175 -15.73 11.99 -4.21
N ARG A 176 -16.10 11.69 -2.98
CA ARG A 176 -17.40 12.06 -2.40
C ARG A 176 -17.59 13.57 -2.14
N ASN A 177 -16.66 14.42 -2.58
CA ASN A 177 -16.66 15.86 -2.28
C ASN A 177 -17.27 16.76 -3.38
N ASP A 178 -17.89 16.21 -4.41
CA ASP A 178 -18.56 17.03 -5.40
C ASP A 178 -20.07 16.94 -5.23
N ASN A 179 -20.61 18.00 -4.61
CA ASN A 179 -22.01 18.40 -4.49
C ASN A 179 -22.66 18.21 -3.11
N PHE A 180 -22.41 19.19 -2.24
CA PHE A 180 -23.47 19.80 -1.42
C PHE A 180 -23.24 21.31 -1.37
#